data_49d8a2a4dcbbaf55241612d27cccc0be
#
_entry.id   49d8a2a4dcbbaf55241612d27cccc0be
#
_cell.length_a   1.000
_cell.length_b   1.000
_cell.length_c   1.000
_cell.angle_alpha   90.00
_cell.angle_beta   90.00
_cell.angle_gamma   90.00
#
_symmetry.space_group_name_H-M   'P 1'
#
loop_
_entity.id
_entity.type
_entity.pdbx_description
1 polymer ?
#
loop_
_entity_poly.entity_id
_entity_poly.type
_entity_poly.pdbx_seq_one_letter_code
_entity_poly.pdbx_strand_id
1 'polypeptide(L)'
;WQGDRGNAAAEVILDEKAEDLELIADPVMNEKGNLSEGIEVRAEFQKWISTYTGSNWIPEPRSYRLPEAPKGDKSYSADVIYGSQMEREKLLEKNGRIIQPIWITVSTTQDAKPGLYSTKIRVRTEQGGEQSLKLKIRVLDLKLDQDNEYYLNLWQYPYASAAYYQVEPFGREHLQIMKRQMRPYMEAGGKIGTASIVEEPWYHQTWCDYPSMVRWKRENGKWQFEYGEFDRWTGFLLKEVKVSYIECYSVVPWGNVLRYREDGKEIEKQAEPGSEFWTEAWSAFLQSFVQHLEEKGWFDRMILAMDERPKEEMEAALNLIATFPDRHGNSLKVGGAVVHYNKEMWDRLFTVTPHLSALANEEIPQELFREIVRRRRQEGKLTSIYSMIHDYPGIFSMSDPGEAAWTIWYIESCGADGFLKWAYDAWCKDPLEENVHCYFEAGDMFLVYPGERREKEPDVRVSPRFRMLEEAIHDVRKLCQMKKVPEYEKKAEQLLDSVRCFYGKGKSNGVGTAGFMEADEQIKRELAEEVEQIGRAHV
;
A
#
# COMPACT_ATOMS: atom_id res chain seq x y z
N TRP A 1 2.88 20.87 9.42
CA TRP A 1 4.05 20.87 10.28
C TRP A 1 5.33 21.00 9.43
N GLN A 2 6.48 21.23 10.08
CA GLN A 2 7.79 21.12 9.43
C GLN A 2 8.14 19.65 9.20
N GLY A 3 8.66 19.34 8.01
CA GLY A 3 8.92 17.95 7.61
C GLY A 3 7.69 17.14 7.22
N ASP A 4 6.59 17.83 6.92
CA ASP A 4 5.29 17.25 6.62
C ASP A 4 4.89 17.45 5.15
N ARG A 5 3.81 16.76 4.76
CA ARG A 5 3.20 16.84 3.42
C ARG A 5 1.70 17.01 3.58
N GLY A 6 1.10 17.90 2.80
CA GLY A 6 -0.34 18.04 2.68
C GLY A 6 -0.76 18.08 1.23
N ASN A 7 -1.99 17.68 0.95
CA ASN A 7 -2.54 17.61 -0.39
C ASN A 7 -3.79 18.46 -0.54
N ALA A 8 -4.07 18.87 -1.77
CA ALA A 8 -5.31 19.52 -2.16
C ALA A 8 -5.66 19.11 -3.60
N ALA A 9 -6.92 19.17 -3.94
CA ALA A 9 -7.40 18.92 -5.29
C ALA A 9 -8.13 20.16 -5.84
N ALA A 10 -8.07 20.34 -7.15
CA ALA A 10 -8.81 21.36 -7.86
C ALA A 10 -9.20 20.81 -9.25
N GLU A 11 -10.11 21.49 -9.90
CA GLU A 11 -10.53 21.16 -11.27
C GLU A 11 -10.46 22.39 -12.16
N VAL A 12 -10.06 22.19 -13.40
CA VAL A 12 -10.19 23.18 -14.45
C VAL A 12 -11.22 22.70 -15.48
N ILE A 13 -12.13 23.58 -15.84
CA ILE A 13 -13.15 23.31 -16.86
C ILE A 13 -12.80 24.12 -18.11
N LEU A 14 -12.67 23.42 -19.20
CA LEU A 14 -12.29 23.96 -20.50
C LEU A 14 -13.36 23.63 -21.53
N ASP A 15 -13.38 24.41 -22.63
CA ASP A 15 -14.20 24.07 -23.79
C ASP A 15 -13.53 22.96 -24.65
N GLU A 16 -14.26 22.44 -25.60
CA GLU A 16 -13.83 21.35 -26.49
C GLU A 16 -12.61 21.69 -27.37
N LYS A 17 -12.26 22.97 -27.46
CA LYS A 17 -11.15 23.47 -28.31
C LYS A 17 -9.82 23.56 -27.54
N ALA A 18 -9.82 23.18 -26.27
CA ALA A 18 -8.58 23.16 -25.50
C ALA A 18 -7.56 22.23 -26.17
N GLU A 19 -6.36 22.74 -26.32
CA GLU A 19 -5.18 22.01 -26.78
C GLU A 19 -4.37 21.51 -25.59
N ASP A 20 -3.07 21.29 -25.76
CA ASP A 20 -2.18 20.88 -24.70
C ASP A 20 -2.21 21.85 -23.51
N LEU A 21 -2.14 21.29 -22.32
CA LEU A 21 -2.20 22.01 -21.06
C LEU A 21 -0.86 21.97 -20.33
N GLU A 22 -0.51 23.09 -19.70
CA GLU A 22 0.65 23.19 -18.81
C GLU A 22 0.22 23.73 -17.44
N LEU A 23 0.70 23.09 -16.36
CA LEU A 23 0.60 23.57 -14.99
C LEU A 23 1.92 24.21 -14.55
N ILE A 24 1.81 25.39 -13.97
CA ILE A 24 2.96 26.13 -13.42
C ILE A 24 2.63 26.51 -11.98
N ALA A 25 3.43 26.02 -11.04
CA ALA A 25 3.43 26.53 -9.68
C ALA A 25 4.42 27.70 -9.59
N ASP A 26 3.94 28.88 -9.25
CA ASP A 26 4.79 30.04 -9.02
C ASP A 26 5.65 29.82 -7.74
N PRO A 27 6.74 30.57 -7.58
CA PRO A 27 7.54 30.53 -6.36
C PRO A 27 6.68 30.82 -5.11
N VAL A 28 6.93 30.07 -4.05
CA VAL A 28 6.22 30.26 -2.76
C VAL A 28 6.81 31.47 -2.04
N MET A 29 5.95 32.41 -1.69
CA MET A 29 6.35 33.67 -1.04
C MET A 29 5.73 33.81 0.33
N ASN A 30 6.47 34.36 1.29
CA ASN A 30 5.93 34.75 2.59
C ASN A 30 5.13 36.08 2.49
N GLU A 31 4.49 36.49 3.58
CA GLU A 31 3.69 37.73 3.64
C GLU A 31 4.50 39.00 3.33
N LYS A 32 5.80 38.97 3.51
CA LYS A 32 6.71 40.09 3.22
C LYS A 32 7.19 40.09 1.76
N GLY A 33 6.74 39.13 0.95
CA GLY A 33 7.15 38.99 -0.44
C GLY A 33 8.54 38.37 -0.63
N ASN A 34 9.10 37.72 0.39
CA ASN A 34 10.37 36.99 0.27
C ASN A 34 10.10 35.54 -0.14
N LEU A 35 11.01 34.99 -0.94
CA LEU A 35 10.98 33.58 -1.33
C LEU A 35 11.03 32.68 -0.09
N SER A 36 10.21 31.62 -0.06
CA SER A 36 10.27 30.61 1.00
C SER A 36 11.50 29.72 0.83
N GLU A 37 12.04 29.29 1.95
CA GLU A 37 13.04 28.23 2.02
C GLU A 37 12.39 26.98 2.63
N GLY A 38 12.61 25.81 2.02
CA GLY A 38 12.13 24.53 2.53
C GLY A 38 10.63 24.26 2.33
N ILE A 39 9.95 24.98 1.44
CA ILE A 39 8.57 24.69 1.04
C ILE A 39 8.56 24.43 -0.48
N GLU A 40 8.11 23.27 -0.86
CA GLU A 40 7.91 22.88 -2.26
C GLU A 40 6.41 22.70 -2.54
N VAL A 41 5.96 23.23 -3.66
CA VAL A 41 4.59 23.03 -4.17
C VAL A 41 4.70 22.38 -5.55
N ARG A 42 4.09 21.23 -5.69
CA ARG A 42 3.91 20.54 -6.96
C ARG A 42 2.43 20.56 -7.33
N ALA A 43 2.15 20.96 -8.56
CA ALA A 43 0.83 20.85 -9.14
C ALA A 43 0.92 19.94 -10.36
N GLU A 44 0.09 18.93 -10.40
CA GLU A 44 0.11 17.87 -11.40
C GLU A 44 -1.30 17.58 -11.89
N PHE A 45 -1.46 17.38 -13.19
CA PHE A 45 -2.72 16.89 -13.73
C PHE A 45 -2.96 15.44 -13.31
N GLN A 46 -4.23 15.09 -13.14
CA GLN A 46 -4.62 13.71 -12.98
C GLN A 46 -5.07 13.16 -14.33
N LYS A 47 -4.47 12.07 -14.77
CA LYS A 47 -4.86 11.39 -16.01
C LYS A 47 -6.10 10.54 -15.77
N TRP A 48 -7.07 10.66 -16.65
CA TRP A 48 -8.22 9.78 -16.72
C TRP A 48 -7.82 8.42 -17.29
N ILE A 49 -8.23 7.36 -16.63
CA ILE A 49 -8.05 6.00 -17.09
C ILE A 49 -9.39 5.27 -17.18
N SER A 50 -9.47 4.30 -18.05
CA SER A 50 -10.66 3.45 -18.19
C SER A 50 -10.83 2.57 -16.96
N THR A 51 -12.03 2.53 -16.44
CA THR A 51 -12.41 1.72 -15.29
C THR A 51 -13.82 1.18 -15.44
N TYR A 52 -14.32 0.47 -14.43
CA TYR A 52 -15.68 -0.02 -14.38
C TYR A 52 -16.27 0.23 -13.00
N THR A 53 -17.56 0.50 -12.95
CA THR A 53 -18.30 0.60 -11.70
C THR A 53 -18.65 -0.81 -11.19
N GLY A 54 -18.41 -1.02 -9.90
CA GLY A 54 -18.73 -2.27 -9.22
C GLY A 54 -17.64 -3.33 -9.29
N SER A 55 -17.90 -4.42 -8.59
CA SER A 55 -17.01 -5.58 -8.49
C SER A 55 -17.54 -6.71 -9.39
N ASN A 56 -16.60 -7.39 -10.03
CA ASN A 56 -16.89 -8.57 -10.86
C ASN A 56 -16.67 -9.89 -10.12
N TRP A 57 -16.68 -9.85 -8.80
CA TRP A 57 -16.37 -11.01 -7.99
C TRP A 57 -17.13 -12.27 -8.47
N ILE A 58 -16.37 -13.28 -8.88
CA ILE A 58 -16.85 -14.60 -9.23
C ILE A 58 -16.44 -15.53 -8.07
N PRO A 59 -17.37 -16.32 -7.49
CA PRO A 59 -17.11 -17.13 -6.28
C PRO A 59 -15.99 -18.17 -6.39
N GLU A 60 -15.48 -18.42 -7.57
CA GLU A 60 -14.39 -19.37 -7.79
C GLU A 60 -13.13 -18.62 -8.21
N PRO A 61 -11.99 -18.83 -7.56
CA PRO A 61 -10.72 -18.26 -7.98
C PRO A 61 -10.38 -18.83 -9.37
N ARG A 62 -10.40 -17.96 -10.37
CA ARG A 62 -10.04 -18.30 -11.73
C ARG A 62 -8.96 -17.37 -12.19
N SER A 63 -8.09 -17.88 -13.01
CA SER A 63 -7.02 -17.13 -13.63
C SER A 63 -7.51 -15.78 -14.19
N TYR A 64 -6.77 -14.72 -13.96
CA TYR A 64 -6.92 -13.41 -14.64
C TYR A 64 -7.04 -13.55 -16.16
N ARG A 65 -6.57 -14.66 -16.71
CA ARG A 65 -6.55 -14.96 -18.15
C ARG A 65 -7.89 -15.39 -18.73
N LEU A 66 -8.96 -15.45 -17.92
CA LEU A 66 -10.28 -15.76 -18.47
C LEU A 66 -10.80 -14.55 -19.27
N PRO A 67 -11.31 -14.79 -20.50
CA PRO A 67 -11.66 -13.71 -21.43
C PRO A 67 -13.01 -13.05 -21.13
N GLU A 68 -13.56 -13.19 -19.94
CA GLU A 68 -14.83 -12.55 -19.61
C GLU A 68 -14.61 -11.06 -19.34
N ALA A 69 -15.33 -10.23 -20.10
CA ALA A 69 -15.35 -8.81 -19.87
C ALA A 69 -15.84 -8.49 -18.45
N PRO A 70 -15.33 -7.43 -17.81
CA PRO A 70 -15.82 -6.98 -16.53
C PRO A 70 -17.35 -6.77 -16.57
N LYS A 71 -18.04 -7.21 -15.53
CA LYS A 71 -19.45 -6.90 -15.34
C LYS A 71 -19.56 -5.51 -14.73
N GLY A 72 -20.35 -4.66 -15.32
CA GLY A 72 -20.54 -3.29 -14.88
C GLY A 72 -20.42 -2.31 -16.01
N ASP A 73 -20.78 -1.07 -15.77
CA ASP A 73 -20.70 -0.03 -16.76
C ASP A 73 -19.28 0.52 -16.87
N LYS A 74 -18.80 0.64 -18.09
CA LYS A 74 -17.53 1.30 -18.37
C LYS A 74 -17.60 2.76 -17.89
N SER A 75 -16.60 3.15 -17.13
CA SER A 75 -16.47 4.49 -16.57
C SER A 75 -15.03 4.98 -16.72
N TYR A 76 -14.74 6.13 -16.15
CA TYR A 76 -13.40 6.71 -16.10
C TYR A 76 -13.13 7.23 -14.70
N SER A 77 -11.89 7.05 -14.25
CA SER A 77 -11.40 7.60 -12.99
C SER A 77 -10.12 8.41 -13.23
N ALA A 78 -10.00 9.56 -12.58
CA ALA A 78 -8.80 10.38 -12.60
C ALA A 78 -7.79 9.86 -11.57
N ASP A 79 -7.33 8.63 -11.76
CA ASP A 79 -6.60 7.86 -10.74
C ASP A 79 -5.07 7.92 -10.85
N VAL A 80 -4.52 8.69 -11.80
CA VAL A 80 -3.07 8.82 -11.99
C VAL A 80 -2.64 10.26 -11.82
N ILE A 81 -1.85 10.58 -10.82
CA ILE A 81 -1.14 11.86 -10.72
C ILE A 81 -0.01 11.81 -11.75
N TYR A 82 -0.20 12.55 -12.85
CA TYR A 82 0.51 12.27 -14.10
C TYR A 82 1.72 13.18 -14.34
N GLY A 83 1.56 14.47 -14.12
CA GLY A 83 2.60 15.46 -14.33
C GLY A 83 2.05 16.86 -14.61
N SER A 84 2.96 17.82 -14.86
CA SER A 84 2.60 19.22 -15.09
C SER A 84 2.21 19.53 -16.54
N GLN A 85 2.31 18.57 -17.44
CA GLN A 85 1.90 18.72 -18.84
C GLN A 85 0.88 17.63 -19.19
N MET A 86 -0.12 18.00 -19.99
CA MET A 86 -1.17 17.09 -20.43
C MET A 86 -1.47 17.36 -21.91
N GLU A 87 -1.15 16.40 -22.73
CA GLU A 87 -1.39 16.43 -24.18
C GLU A 87 -2.89 16.31 -24.47
N ARG A 88 -3.36 17.00 -25.50
CA ARG A 88 -4.79 17.04 -25.90
C ARG A 88 -5.42 15.63 -26.01
N GLU A 89 -4.68 14.68 -26.55
CA GLU A 89 -5.14 13.31 -26.78
C GLU A 89 -5.42 12.53 -25.48
N LYS A 90 -4.90 12.99 -24.35
CA LYS A 90 -5.11 12.40 -23.02
C LYS A 90 -6.24 13.06 -22.25
N LEU A 91 -6.78 14.16 -22.76
CA LEU A 91 -7.89 14.88 -22.14
C LEU A 91 -9.21 14.14 -22.40
N LEU A 92 -10.00 13.98 -21.36
CA LEU A 92 -11.34 13.38 -21.48
C LEU A 92 -12.37 14.48 -21.78
N GLU A 93 -12.93 14.44 -22.98
CA GLU A 93 -14.04 15.28 -23.38
C GLU A 93 -15.37 14.57 -23.14
N LYS A 94 -16.32 15.28 -22.55
CA LYS A 94 -17.69 14.81 -22.39
C LYS A 94 -18.67 15.98 -22.57
N ASN A 95 -19.61 15.83 -23.51
CA ASN A 95 -20.66 16.83 -23.77
C ASN A 95 -20.10 18.22 -24.12
N GLY A 96 -19.04 18.31 -24.93
CA GLY A 96 -18.43 19.57 -25.36
C GLY A 96 -17.64 20.30 -24.26
N ARG A 97 -17.29 19.60 -23.18
CA ARG A 97 -16.47 20.15 -22.10
C ARG A 97 -15.37 19.17 -21.71
N ILE A 98 -14.25 19.72 -21.30
CA ILE A 98 -13.14 19.01 -20.71
C ILE A 98 -13.11 19.37 -19.22
N ILE A 99 -13.18 18.36 -18.35
CA ILE A 99 -12.97 18.53 -16.92
C ILE A 99 -11.64 17.88 -16.61
N GLN A 100 -10.67 18.69 -16.20
CA GLN A 100 -9.32 18.22 -15.94
C GLN A 100 -8.98 18.42 -14.46
N PRO A 101 -8.94 17.34 -13.66
CA PRO A 101 -8.55 17.39 -12.27
C PRO A 101 -7.05 17.67 -12.10
N ILE A 102 -6.74 18.40 -11.04
CA ILE A 102 -5.40 18.80 -10.64
C ILE A 102 -5.16 18.33 -9.21
N TRP A 103 -4.03 17.71 -8.98
CA TRP A 103 -3.53 17.37 -7.66
C TRP A 103 -2.42 18.33 -7.26
N ILE A 104 -2.50 18.83 -6.04
CA ILE A 104 -1.54 19.78 -5.48
C ILE A 104 -0.93 19.15 -4.24
N THR A 105 0.38 19.00 -4.23
CA THR A 105 1.14 18.52 -3.06
C THR A 105 2.01 19.64 -2.54
N VAL A 106 1.91 19.92 -1.24
CA VAL A 106 2.77 20.84 -0.51
C VAL A 106 3.66 20.02 0.40
N SER A 107 4.97 20.14 0.26
CA SER A 107 5.95 19.48 1.11
C SER A 107 6.79 20.51 1.85
N THR A 108 7.11 20.26 3.11
CA THR A 108 7.99 21.12 3.91
C THR A 108 9.20 20.33 4.39
N THR A 109 10.35 20.98 4.45
CA THR A 109 11.53 20.40 5.11
C THR A 109 11.44 20.59 6.63
N GLN A 110 12.26 19.84 7.38
CA GLN A 110 12.40 20.00 8.85
C GLN A 110 12.84 21.39 9.28
N ASP A 111 13.44 22.17 8.39
CA ASP A 111 13.97 23.52 8.66
C ASP A 111 13.11 24.61 7.99
N ALA A 112 11.95 24.26 7.43
CA ALA A 112 11.01 25.24 6.88
C ALA A 112 10.58 26.21 7.98
N LYS A 113 10.65 27.51 7.72
CA LYS A 113 10.33 28.53 8.73
C LYS A 113 8.82 28.59 8.97
N PRO A 114 8.35 28.65 10.24
CA PRO A 114 6.95 28.89 10.54
C PRO A 114 6.47 30.22 9.98
N GLY A 115 5.20 30.26 9.54
CA GLY A 115 4.60 31.47 8.98
C GLY A 115 3.52 31.22 7.95
N LEU A 116 3.02 32.30 7.37
CA LEU A 116 2.05 32.29 6.30
C LEU A 116 2.75 32.52 4.96
N TYR A 117 2.39 31.68 4.00
CA TYR A 117 2.96 31.68 2.66
C TYR A 117 1.85 31.62 1.62
N SER A 118 2.15 32.01 0.41
CA SER A 118 1.23 31.84 -0.71
C SER A 118 1.97 31.64 -2.01
N THR A 119 1.31 30.94 -2.93
CA THR A 119 1.72 30.79 -4.31
C THR A 119 0.51 30.82 -5.22
N LYS A 120 0.73 30.92 -6.53
CA LYS A 120 -0.28 30.73 -7.55
C LYS A 120 0.03 29.48 -8.36
N ILE A 121 -1.01 28.74 -8.67
CA ILE A 121 -0.95 27.65 -9.63
C ILE A 121 -1.68 28.12 -10.87
N ARG A 122 -0.99 28.12 -12.01
CA ARG A 122 -1.52 28.59 -13.29
C ARG A 122 -1.69 27.42 -14.22
N VAL A 123 -2.84 27.36 -14.87
CA VAL A 123 -3.13 26.46 -15.98
C VAL A 123 -3.04 27.29 -17.25
N ARG A 124 -2.18 26.89 -18.15
CA ARG A 124 -2.02 27.51 -19.48
C ARG A 124 -2.48 26.58 -20.57
N THR A 125 -3.09 27.14 -21.58
CA THR A 125 -3.35 26.47 -22.85
C THR A 125 -2.33 26.95 -23.90
N GLU A 126 -2.04 26.14 -24.88
CA GLU A 126 -1.11 26.49 -25.97
C GLU A 126 -1.53 27.77 -26.72
N GLN A 127 -2.82 28.04 -26.82
CA GLN A 127 -3.38 29.26 -27.45
C GLN A 127 -3.26 30.53 -26.57
N GLY A 128 -2.59 30.43 -25.41
CA GLY A 128 -2.31 31.57 -24.52
C GLY A 128 -3.41 31.89 -23.51
N GLY A 129 -4.44 31.08 -23.40
CA GLY A 129 -5.38 31.17 -22.29
C GLY A 129 -4.73 30.81 -20.94
N GLU A 130 -4.99 31.59 -19.90
CA GLU A 130 -4.47 31.30 -18.56
C GLU A 130 -5.59 31.42 -17.50
N GLN A 131 -5.67 30.42 -16.64
CA GLN A 131 -6.45 30.46 -15.39
C GLN A 131 -5.51 30.30 -14.20
N SER A 132 -5.85 30.84 -13.05
CA SER A 132 -5.00 30.71 -11.88
C SER A 132 -5.79 30.47 -10.59
N LEU A 133 -5.21 29.66 -9.72
CA LEU A 133 -5.66 29.39 -8.36
C LEU A 133 -4.63 29.93 -7.38
N LYS A 134 -5.08 30.63 -6.33
CA LYS A 134 -4.19 31.06 -5.25
C LYS A 134 -4.20 30.04 -4.12
N LEU A 135 -3.04 29.48 -3.80
CA LEU A 135 -2.82 28.61 -2.66
C LEU A 135 -2.24 29.39 -1.49
N LYS A 136 -2.82 29.21 -0.31
CA LYS A 136 -2.28 29.72 0.97
C LYS A 136 -1.75 28.54 1.79
N ILE A 137 -0.58 28.70 2.36
CA ILE A 137 0.10 27.66 3.13
C ILE A 137 0.46 28.23 4.48
N ARG A 138 0.11 27.54 5.54
CA ARG A 138 0.51 27.87 6.90
C ARG A 138 1.48 26.81 7.41
N VAL A 139 2.69 27.18 7.70
CA VAL A 139 3.69 26.33 8.34
C VAL A 139 3.66 26.61 9.84
N LEU A 140 3.40 25.58 10.63
CA LEU A 140 3.37 25.66 12.08
C LEU A 140 4.78 25.45 12.67
N ASP A 141 5.03 26.00 13.85
CA ASP A 141 6.30 25.80 14.58
C ASP A 141 6.30 24.44 15.31
N LEU A 142 6.17 23.40 14.54
CA LEU A 142 6.12 22.01 14.98
C LEU A 142 6.79 21.11 13.97
N LYS A 143 7.67 20.25 14.44
CA LYS A 143 8.40 19.29 13.61
C LYS A 143 7.75 17.92 13.69
N LEU A 144 7.55 17.33 12.54
CA LEU A 144 7.11 15.93 12.46
C LEU A 144 8.29 15.02 12.79
N ASP A 145 8.12 14.12 13.78
CA ASP A 145 9.13 13.11 14.11
C ASP A 145 9.49 12.30 12.86
N GLN A 146 10.77 12.02 12.67
CA GLN A 146 11.23 11.21 11.55
C GLN A 146 10.99 9.71 11.80
N ASP A 147 10.89 9.30 13.06
CA ASP A 147 10.61 7.92 13.42
C ASP A 147 9.16 7.59 13.08
N ASN A 148 8.99 6.62 12.23
CA ASN A 148 7.68 6.10 11.85
C ASN A 148 7.57 4.66 12.37
N GLU A 149 6.76 4.48 13.42
CA GLU A 149 6.49 3.17 14.01
C GLU A 149 5.33 2.44 13.33
N TYR A 150 4.61 3.11 12.41
CA TYR A 150 3.49 2.51 11.69
C TYR A 150 3.96 1.44 10.71
N TYR A 151 3.41 0.22 10.80
CA TYR A 151 3.76 -0.91 9.94
C TYR A 151 2.93 -0.91 8.67
N LEU A 152 3.38 -0.17 7.67
CA LEU A 152 2.80 -0.22 6.33
C LEU A 152 3.33 -1.46 5.60
N ASN A 153 2.41 -2.31 5.15
CA ASN A 153 2.66 -3.50 4.36
C ASN A 153 1.82 -3.43 3.08
N LEU A 154 2.46 -3.10 1.97
CA LEU A 154 1.84 -3.14 0.64
C LEU A 154 2.60 -4.19 -0.17
N TRP A 155 1.93 -5.28 -0.56
CA TRP A 155 2.62 -6.37 -1.27
C TRP A 155 3.10 -5.91 -2.64
N GLN A 156 4.35 -6.25 -2.94
CA GLN A 156 5.02 -5.86 -4.18
C GLN A 156 4.99 -7.00 -5.19
N TYR A 157 4.81 -6.62 -6.46
CA TYR A 157 4.70 -7.51 -7.62
C TYR A 157 5.79 -7.20 -8.66
N PRO A 158 7.08 -7.45 -8.35
CA PRO A 158 8.20 -7.03 -9.20
C PRO A 158 8.15 -7.63 -10.61
N TYR A 159 7.57 -8.82 -10.78
CA TYR A 159 7.41 -9.43 -12.10
C TYR A 159 6.46 -8.65 -13.01
N ALA A 160 5.45 -7.99 -12.47
CA ALA A 160 4.58 -7.10 -13.24
C ALA A 160 5.36 -5.89 -13.79
N SER A 161 6.25 -5.31 -12.98
CA SER A 161 7.15 -4.25 -13.40
C SER A 161 8.10 -4.70 -14.50
N ALA A 162 8.75 -5.86 -14.32
CA ALA A 162 9.66 -6.42 -15.32
C ALA A 162 8.95 -6.68 -16.66
N ALA A 163 7.73 -7.22 -16.62
CA ALA A 163 6.91 -7.47 -17.81
C ALA A 163 6.48 -6.18 -18.51
N TYR A 164 6.06 -5.17 -17.74
CA TYR A 164 5.65 -3.87 -18.31
C TYR A 164 6.80 -3.18 -19.04
N TYR A 165 7.99 -3.13 -18.45
CA TYR A 165 9.17 -2.50 -19.06
C TYR A 165 9.96 -3.43 -19.97
N GLN A 166 9.59 -4.70 -20.09
CA GLN A 166 10.26 -5.72 -20.90
C GLN A 166 11.75 -5.88 -20.55
N VAL A 167 12.04 -5.91 -19.26
CA VAL A 167 13.40 -6.08 -18.72
C VAL A 167 13.53 -7.42 -17.99
N GLU A 168 14.78 -7.90 -17.85
CA GLU A 168 15.08 -9.13 -17.11
C GLU A 168 14.73 -8.99 -15.62
N PRO A 169 13.87 -9.84 -15.04
CA PRO A 169 13.53 -9.78 -13.62
C PRO A 169 14.79 -9.81 -12.74
N PHE A 170 14.85 -8.86 -11.81
CA PHE A 170 15.98 -8.66 -10.86
C PHE A 170 17.36 -8.43 -11.51
N GLY A 171 17.38 -8.17 -12.82
CA GLY A 171 18.55 -7.65 -13.52
C GLY A 171 18.88 -6.22 -13.07
N ARG A 172 20.06 -5.71 -13.44
CA ARG A 172 20.53 -4.38 -13.04
C ARG A 172 19.53 -3.26 -13.42
N GLU A 173 19.01 -3.31 -14.63
CA GLU A 173 18.04 -2.32 -15.13
C GLU A 173 16.73 -2.38 -14.35
N HIS A 174 16.20 -3.60 -14.15
CA HIS A 174 14.97 -3.78 -13.37
C HIS A 174 15.11 -3.25 -11.94
N LEU A 175 16.22 -3.57 -11.24
CA LEU A 175 16.42 -3.07 -9.87
C LEU A 175 16.59 -1.54 -9.81
N GLN A 176 17.08 -0.90 -10.86
CA GLN A 176 17.10 0.57 -10.96
C GLN A 176 15.67 1.15 -11.13
N ILE A 177 14.84 0.49 -11.91
CA ILE A 177 13.41 0.84 -12.04
C ILE A 177 12.73 0.65 -10.69
N MET A 178 12.89 -0.51 -10.06
CA MET A 178 12.30 -0.82 -8.76
C MET A 178 12.74 0.16 -7.66
N LYS A 179 13.95 0.68 -7.71
CA LYS A 179 14.41 1.70 -6.75
C LYS A 179 13.57 2.98 -6.82
N ARG A 180 13.21 3.42 -8.03
CA ARG A 180 12.29 4.56 -8.22
C ARG A 180 10.87 4.19 -7.85
N GLN A 181 10.41 3.01 -8.26
CA GLN A 181 9.07 2.51 -7.99
C GLN A 181 8.79 2.34 -6.50
N MET A 182 9.76 1.91 -5.72
CA MET A 182 9.64 1.74 -4.27
C MET A 182 9.80 3.04 -3.46
N ARG A 183 10.18 4.16 -4.10
CA ARG A 183 10.40 5.42 -3.40
C ARG A 183 9.15 5.92 -2.65
N PRO A 184 7.94 5.98 -3.24
CA PRO A 184 6.75 6.40 -2.51
C PRO A 184 6.45 5.48 -1.32
N TYR A 185 6.63 4.17 -1.46
CA TYR A 185 6.46 3.22 -0.38
C TYR A 185 7.44 3.48 0.79
N MET A 186 8.70 3.77 0.47
CA MET A 186 9.72 4.13 1.47
C MET A 186 9.37 5.44 2.19
N GLU A 187 8.94 6.47 1.43
CA GLU A 187 8.56 7.78 1.97
C GLU A 187 7.32 7.69 2.87
N ALA A 188 6.35 6.86 2.53
CA ALA A 188 5.20 6.55 3.38
C ALA A 188 5.56 5.70 4.63
N GLY A 189 6.80 5.20 4.71
CA GLY A 189 7.29 4.42 5.84
C GLY A 189 7.05 2.93 5.73
N GLY A 190 7.03 2.39 4.52
CA GLY A 190 6.90 0.94 4.25
C GLY A 190 7.93 0.11 5.01
N LYS A 191 7.47 -0.92 5.70
CA LYS A 191 8.29 -1.75 6.61
C LYS A 191 8.48 -3.17 6.14
N ILE A 192 7.61 -3.66 5.25
CA ILE A 192 7.55 -5.08 4.88
C ILE A 192 7.84 -5.22 3.38
N GLY A 193 8.73 -6.13 3.04
CA GLY A 193 8.94 -6.57 1.66
C GLY A 193 8.21 -7.87 1.38
N THR A 194 7.81 -8.10 0.13
CA THR A 194 7.12 -9.31 -0.31
C THR A 194 8.02 -10.12 -1.22
N ALA A 195 8.16 -11.42 -0.95
CA ALA A 195 8.87 -12.37 -1.80
C ALA A 195 8.04 -13.64 -2.01
N SER A 196 8.10 -14.23 -3.20
CA SER A 196 7.47 -15.53 -3.48
C SER A 196 8.50 -16.65 -3.33
N ILE A 197 8.17 -17.67 -2.54
CA ILE A 197 8.99 -18.86 -2.37
C ILE A 197 8.41 -20.09 -3.09
N VAL A 198 7.22 -19.94 -3.65
CA VAL A 198 6.56 -20.88 -4.56
C VAL A 198 6.01 -20.13 -5.76
N GLU A 199 5.74 -20.84 -6.85
CA GLU A 199 5.08 -20.27 -8.02
C GLU A 199 3.58 -20.09 -7.75
N GLU A 200 3.02 -18.95 -8.18
CA GLU A 200 1.61 -18.61 -8.07
C GLU A 200 1.04 -18.77 -6.64
N PRO A 201 1.62 -18.11 -5.63
CA PRO A 201 1.17 -18.27 -4.26
C PRO A 201 -0.30 -17.86 -4.05
N TRP A 202 -0.84 -17.01 -4.94
CA TRP A 202 -2.23 -16.52 -4.92
C TRP A 202 -3.08 -17.04 -6.10
N TYR A 203 -2.69 -18.15 -6.74
CA TYR A 203 -3.47 -18.86 -7.77
C TYR A 203 -3.94 -17.99 -8.94
N HIS A 204 -2.98 -17.36 -9.65
CA HIS A 204 -3.25 -16.56 -10.87
C HIS A 204 -4.20 -15.36 -10.69
N GLN A 205 -4.18 -14.71 -9.53
CA GLN A 205 -4.96 -13.49 -9.29
C GLN A 205 -4.40 -12.25 -10.00
N THR A 206 -3.17 -12.30 -10.49
CA THR A 206 -2.50 -11.18 -11.16
C THR A 206 -2.45 -11.34 -12.68
N TRP A 207 -2.30 -10.23 -13.40
CA TRP A 207 -2.14 -10.23 -14.85
C TRP A 207 -0.91 -11.03 -15.31
N CYS A 208 0.22 -10.77 -14.68
CA CYS A 208 1.43 -11.53 -14.94
C CYS A 208 1.47 -12.79 -14.10
N ASP A 209 2.08 -13.85 -14.63
CA ASP A 209 2.48 -14.98 -13.80
C ASP A 209 3.38 -14.48 -12.67
N TYR A 210 3.24 -15.09 -11.50
CA TYR A 210 4.06 -14.78 -10.35
C TYR A 210 5.01 -15.96 -10.06
N PRO A 211 6.17 -16.00 -10.71
CA PRO A 211 7.12 -17.08 -10.54
C PRO A 211 7.64 -17.18 -9.10
N SER A 212 8.10 -18.35 -8.74
CA SER A 212 8.88 -18.53 -7.52
C SER A 212 10.25 -17.87 -7.65
N MET A 213 10.65 -17.09 -6.66
CA MET A 213 12.02 -16.56 -6.57
C MET A 213 13.03 -17.60 -6.10
N VAL A 214 12.54 -18.75 -5.64
CA VAL A 214 13.35 -19.95 -5.33
C VAL A 214 13.02 -21.02 -6.36
N ARG A 215 14.02 -21.55 -7.04
CA ARG A 215 13.79 -22.64 -7.99
C ARG A 215 13.79 -23.98 -7.27
N TRP A 216 12.67 -24.65 -7.33
CA TRP A 216 12.48 -25.98 -6.76
C TRP A 216 12.82 -27.06 -7.79
N LYS A 217 13.72 -27.95 -7.43
CA LYS A 217 14.14 -29.08 -8.28
C LYS A 217 14.14 -30.38 -7.50
N ARG A 218 13.79 -31.48 -8.16
CA ARG A 218 13.90 -32.82 -7.63
C ARG A 218 14.65 -33.68 -8.64
N GLU A 219 15.88 -34.10 -8.29
CA GLU A 219 16.73 -34.90 -9.15
C GLU A 219 17.07 -36.22 -8.47
N ASN A 220 16.81 -37.34 -9.15
CA ASN A 220 17.01 -38.68 -8.58
C ASN A 220 16.32 -38.81 -7.19
N GLY A 221 15.13 -38.24 -7.03
CA GLY A 221 14.36 -38.26 -5.79
C GLY A 221 14.86 -37.31 -4.68
N LYS A 222 15.88 -36.49 -4.93
CA LYS A 222 16.41 -35.51 -3.95
C LYS A 222 16.01 -34.08 -4.31
N TRP A 223 15.53 -33.35 -3.33
CA TRP A 223 15.20 -31.94 -3.46
C TRP A 223 16.46 -31.07 -3.49
N GLN A 224 16.44 -30.04 -4.34
CA GLN A 224 17.46 -29.02 -4.48
C GLN A 224 16.78 -27.66 -4.66
N PHE A 225 17.38 -26.61 -4.12
CA PHE A 225 16.81 -25.25 -4.14
C PHE A 225 17.88 -24.24 -4.61
N GLU A 226 17.49 -23.37 -5.55
CA GLU A 226 18.36 -22.30 -6.03
C GLU A 226 17.75 -20.95 -5.64
N TYR A 227 18.52 -20.13 -4.92
CA TYR A 227 18.07 -18.87 -4.32
C TYR A 227 18.49 -17.61 -5.09
N GLY A 228 18.95 -17.74 -6.35
CA GLY A 228 19.55 -16.62 -7.07
C GLY A 228 18.67 -15.39 -7.25
N GLU A 229 17.39 -15.55 -7.58
CA GLU A 229 16.43 -14.46 -7.70
C GLU A 229 15.99 -13.96 -6.34
N PHE A 230 15.72 -14.85 -5.42
CA PHE A 230 15.41 -14.53 -4.03
C PHE A 230 16.50 -13.66 -3.39
N ASP A 231 17.78 -14.02 -3.58
CA ASP A 231 18.91 -13.26 -3.04
C ASP A 231 19.01 -11.85 -3.61
N ARG A 232 18.80 -11.71 -4.92
CA ARG A 232 18.86 -10.39 -5.57
C ARG A 232 17.74 -9.48 -5.07
N TRP A 233 16.52 -10.00 -5.01
CA TRP A 233 15.37 -9.24 -4.56
C TRP A 233 15.44 -8.91 -3.07
N THR A 234 15.67 -9.91 -2.23
CA THR A 234 15.82 -9.76 -0.77
C THR A 234 16.97 -8.80 -0.43
N GLY A 235 18.11 -8.96 -1.08
CA GLY A 235 19.25 -8.06 -0.90
C GLY A 235 18.93 -6.61 -1.27
N PHE A 236 18.16 -6.39 -2.34
CA PHE A 236 17.68 -5.07 -2.73
C PHE A 236 16.71 -4.49 -1.69
N LEU A 237 15.71 -5.26 -1.28
CA LEU A 237 14.74 -4.82 -0.27
C LEU A 237 15.40 -4.43 1.05
N LEU A 238 16.34 -5.24 1.53
CA LEU A 238 17.03 -4.98 2.79
C LEU A 238 18.02 -3.82 2.74
N LYS A 239 18.73 -3.63 1.62
CA LYS A 239 19.81 -2.64 1.49
C LYS A 239 19.36 -1.30 0.93
N GLU A 240 18.53 -1.33 -0.12
CA GLU A 240 18.12 -0.12 -0.84
C GLU A 240 16.78 0.41 -0.33
N VAL A 241 15.79 -0.46 -0.15
CA VAL A 241 14.45 -0.09 0.37
C VAL A 241 14.46 0.01 1.89
N LYS A 242 15.33 -0.76 2.56
CA LYS A 242 15.51 -0.77 4.01
C LYS A 242 14.28 -1.24 4.79
N VAL A 243 13.55 -2.20 4.22
CA VAL A 243 12.42 -2.82 4.92
C VAL A 243 12.87 -3.50 6.22
N SER A 244 11.98 -3.61 7.20
CA SER A 244 12.26 -4.25 8.48
C SER A 244 12.21 -5.77 8.37
N TYR A 245 11.23 -6.29 7.63
CA TYR A 245 11.00 -7.71 7.43
C TYR A 245 10.67 -8.02 5.98
N ILE A 246 10.78 -9.28 5.61
CA ILE A 246 10.33 -9.81 4.32
C ILE A 246 9.36 -10.94 4.58
N GLU A 247 8.16 -10.81 4.05
CA GLU A 247 7.14 -11.85 4.02
C GLU A 247 7.34 -12.73 2.80
N CYS A 248 7.53 -14.03 3.06
CA CYS A 248 7.78 -15.06 2.05
C CYS A 248 6.51 -15.88 1.82
N TYR A 249 5.86 -15.68 0.68
CA TYR A 249 4.61 -16.35 0.28
C TYR A 249 4.89 -17.56 -0.58
N SER A 250 4.31 -18.70 -0.35
CA SER A 250 3.56 -19.11 0.82
C SER A 250 3.81 -20.59 1.09
N VAL A 251 3.93 -20.96 2.37
CA VAL A 251 4.02 -22.37 2.77
C VAL A 251 2.71 -23.12 2.49
N VAL A 252 1.61 -22.38 2.43
CA VAL A 252 0.27 -22.87 2.06
C VAL A 252 -0.26 -21.98 0.95
N PRO A 253 0.14 -22.19 -0.31
CA PRO A 253 -0.37 -21.39 -1.43
C PRO A 253 -1.84 -21.65 -1.68
N TRP A 254 -2.54 -20.70 -2.29
CA TRP A 254 -3.92 -20.89 -2.72
C TRP A 254 -3.99 -22.08 -3.70
N GLY A 255 -5.01 -22.94 -3.52
CA GLY A 255 -5.16 -24.17 -4.28
C GLY A 255 -4.26 -25.33 -3.86
N ASN A 256 -3.34 -25.13 -2.88
CA ASN A 256 -2.44 -26.16 -2.37
C ASN A 256 -1.64 -26.88 -3.45
N VAL A 257 -1.18 -26.15 -4.47
CA VAL A 257 -0.41 -26.69 -5.59
C VAL A 257 1.06 -26.31 -5.46
N LEU A 258 1.94 -27.30 -5.55
CA LEU A 258 3.39 -27.10 -5.65
C LEU A 258 3.86 -27.35 -7.08
N ARG A 259 4.56 -26.36 -7.65
CA ARG A 259 5.20 -26.45 -8.95
C ARG A 259 6.70 -26.56 -8.77
N TYR A 260 7.32 -27.54 -9.45
CA TYR A 260 8.74 -27.82 -9.36
C TYR A 260 9.23 -28.54 -10.61
N ARG A 261 10.54 -28.61 -10.78
CA ARG A 261 11.16 -29.34 -11.87
C ARG A 261 11.67 -30.69 -11.38
N GLU A 262 11.21 -31.80 -11.97
CA GLU A 262 11.66 -33.16 -11.66
C GLU A 262 12.33 -33.78 -12.87
N ASP A 263 13.61 -34.15 -12.73
CA ASP A 263 14.41 -34.77 -13.78
C ASP A 263 14.27 -34.06 -15.14
N GLY A 264 14.27 -32.74 -15.11
CA GLY A 264 14.19 -31.88 -16.28
C GLY A 264 12.78 -31.56 -16.79
N LYS A 265 11.72 -32.06 -16.15
CA LYS A 265 10.31 -31.81 -16.52
C LYS A 265 9.64 -30.91 -15.49
N GLU A 266 8.79 -29.98 -15.96
CA GLU A 266 7.93 -29.21 -15.09
C GLU A 266 6.80 -30.11 -14.55
N ILE A 267 6.63 -30.08 -13.24
CA ILE A 267 5.62 -30.86 -12.51
C ILE A 267 4.74 -29.89 -11.73
N GLU A 268 3.44 -30.11 -11.83
CA GLU A 268 2.42 -29.50 -10.99
C GLU A 268 1.78 -30.59 -10.14
N LYS A 269 1.79 -30.45 -8.83
CA LYS A 269 1.29 -31.49 -7.93
C LYS A 269 0.55 -30.93 -6.75
N GLN A 270 -0.60 -31.53 -6.45
CA GLN A 270 -1.37 -31.23 -5.26
C GLN A 270 -0.52 -31.54 -4.01
N ALA A 271 -0.42 -30.59 -3.10
CA ALA A 271 0.39 -30.62 -1.90
C ALA A 271 -0.44 -30.14 -0.71
N GLU A 272 -1.41 -30.98 -0.30
CA GLU A 272 -2.26 -30.66 0.86
C GLU A 272 -1.43 -30.56 2.13
N PRO A 273 -1.56 -29.49 2.92
CA PRO A 273 -0.84 -29.35 4.18
C PRO A 273 -1.04 -30.54 5.11
N GLY A 274 0.07 -31.08 5.61
CA GLY A 274 0.08 -32.29 6.43
C GLY A 274 0.09 -33.62 5.66
N SER A 275 -0.07 -33.62 4.32
CA SER A 275 0.13 -34.83 3.52
C SER A 275 1.59 -35.28 3.52
N GLU A 276 1.87 -36.55 3.20
CA GLU A 276 3.22 -37.11 3.11
C GLU A 276 4.09 -36.34 2.12
N PHE A 277 3.55 -36.06 0.93
CA PHE A 277 4.27 -35.33 -0.12
C PHE A 277 4.58 -33.87 0.32
N TRP A 278 3.58 -33.16 0.86
CA TRP A 278 3.77 -31.81 1.34
C TRP A 278 4.82 -31.76 2.46
N THR A 279 4.73 -32.71 3.43
CA THR A 279 5.67 -32.81 4.54
C THR A 279 7.09 -33.10 4.06
N GLU A 280 7.27 -34.03 3.10
CA GLU A 280 8.58 -34.33 2.48
C GLU A 280 9.18 -33.09 1.82
N ALA A 281 8.42 -32.46 0.93
CA ALA A 281 8.89 -31.32 0.13
C ALA A 281 9.23 -30.11 1.02
N TRP A 282 8.33 -29.75 1.93
CA TRP A 282 8.54 -28.61 2.83
C TRP A 282 9.59 -28.86 3.91
N SER A 283 9.75 -30.09 4.38
CA SER A 283 10.86 -30.43 5.29
C SER A 283 12.22 -30.21 4.61
N ALA A 284 12.36 -30.67 3.37
CA ALA A 284 13.58 -30.46 2.61
C ALA A 284 13.83 -28.96 2.33
N PHE A 285 12.78 -28.21 1.99
CA PHE A 285 12.88 -26.77 1.77
C PHE A 285 13.28 -26.05 3.06
N LEU A 286 12.59 -26.27 4.16
CA LEU A 286 12.84 -25.58 5.43
C LEU A 286 14.26 -25.84 5.94
N GLN A 287 14.75 -27.07 5.82
CA GLN A 287 16.13 -27.39 6.18
C GLN A 287 17.14 -26.58 5.35
N SER A 288 16.94 -26.52 4.02
CA SER A 288 17.80 -25.76 3.12
C SER A 288 17.66 -24.25 3.34
N PHE A 289 16.43 -23.76 3.52
CA PHE A 289 16.13 -22.33 3.65
C PHE A 289 16.67 -21.75 4.95
N VAL A 290 16.50 -22.43 6.08
CA VAL A 290 17.07 -22.01 7.37
C VAL A 290 18.59 -21.88 7.25
N GLN A 291 19.28 -22.91 6.72
CA GLN A 291 20.72 -22.84 6.51
C GLN A 291 21.11 -21.64 5.62
N HIS A 292 20.42 -21.46 4.49
CA HIS A 292 20.66 -20.35 3.57
C HIS A 292 20.49 -18.99 4.24
N LEU A 293 19.42 -18.81 5.02
CA LEU A 293 19.16 -17.57 5.74
C LEU A 293 20.20 -17.28 6.83
N GLU A 294 20.68 -18.32 7.52
CA GLU A 294 21.77 -18.17 8.50
C GLU A 294 23.08 -17.74 7.81
N GLU A 295 23.44 -18.35 6.67
CA GLU A 295 24.63 -17.99 5.89
C GLU A 295 24.57 -16.53 5.40
N LYS A 296 23.37 -16.03 5.06
CA LYS A 296 23.14 -14.63 4.66
C LYS A 296 23.02 -13.65 5.83
N GLY A 297 22.79 -14.13 7.04
CA GLY A 297 22.48 -13.30 8.20
C GLY A 297 21.09 -12.66 8.11
N TRP A 298 20.12 -13.33 7.48
CA TRP A 298 18.77 -12.82 7.22
C TRP A 298 17.67 -13.51 8.04
N PHE A 299 18.00 -14.54 8.80
CA PHE A 299 17.04 -15.38 9.51
C PHE A 299 16.00 -14.56 10.32
N ASP A 300 16.48 -13.61 11.12
CA ASP A 300 15.61 -12.76 11.96
C ASP A 300 14.73 -11.78 11.20
N ARG A 301 15.02 -11.60 9.90
CA ARG A 301 14.31 -10.65 9.03
C ARG A 301 13.24 -11.32 8.17
N MET A 302 13.15 -12.65 8.17
CA MET A 302 12.21 -13.42 7.35
C MET A 302 10.97 -13.81 8.14
N ILE A 303 9.83 -13.74 7.47
CA ILE A 303 8.52 -14.18 7.94
C ILE A 303 7.97 -15.13 6.89
N LEU A 304 7.72 -16.38 7.23
CA LEU A 304 6.94 -17.28 6.37
C LEU A 304 5.47 -16.88 6.46
N ALA A 305 4.89 -16.46 5.34
CA ALA A 305 3.57 -15.85 5.34
C ALA A 305 2.50 -16.76 4.70
N MET A 306 1.30 -16.67 5.22
CA MET A 306 0.11 -17.36 4.72
C MET A 306 -1.02 -16.36 4.53
N ASP A 307 -1.87 -16.58 3.53
CA ASP A 307 -2.92 -15.66 3.13
C ASP A 307 -4.28 -16.35 3.17
N GLU A 308 -5.11 -15.98 4.16
CA GLU A 308 -6.50 -16.44 4.35
C GLU A 308 -6.68 -17.97 4.28
N ARG A 309 -5.75 -18.70 4.89
CA ARG A 309 -5.81 -20.16 4.83
C ARG A 309 -6.68 -20.77 5.96
N PRO A 310 -7.31 -21.93 5.71
CA PRO A 310 -8.03 -22.66 6.74
C PRO A 310 -7.17 -22.93 7.98
N LYS A 311 -7.79 -22.93 9.15
CA LYS A 311 -7.11 -23.13 10.44
C LYS A 311 -6.25 -24.39 10.45
N GLU A 312 -6.77 -25.50 9.98
CA GLU A 312 -6.10 -26.81 9.98
C GLU A 312 -4.85 -26.81 9.12
N GLU A 313 -4.90 -26.11 7.97
CA GLU A 313 -3.76 -25.96 7.06
C GLU A 313 -2.67 -25.07 7.68
N MET A 314 -3.08 -23.97 8.32
CA MET A 314 -2.15 -23.09 9.03
C MET A 314 -1.50 -23.79 10.22
N GLU A 315 -2.25 -24.60 10.97
CA GLU A 315 -1.71 -25.39 12.09
C GLU A 315 -0.70 -26.44 11.61
N ALA A 316 -0.98 -27.12 10.50
CA ALA A 316 -0.03 -28.06 9.90
C ALA A 316 1.30 -27.35 9.52
N ALA A 317 1.21 -26.17 8.89
CA ALA A 317 2.38 -25.38 8.54
C ALA A 317 3.15 -24.91 9.79
N LEU A 318 2.48 -24.36 10.79
CA LEU A 318 3.10 -23.92 12.04
C LEU A 318 3.80 -25.07 12.77
N ASN A 319 3.20 -26.27 12.79
CA ASN A 319 3.79 -27.44 13.42
C ASN A 319 5.06 -27.88 12.69
N LEU A 320 5.04 -27.90 11.36
CA LEU A 320 6.22 -28.27 10.57
C LEU A 320 7.34 -27.25 10.73
N ILE A 321 7.07 -25.96 10.58
CA ILE A 321 8.07 -24.89 10.70
C ILE A 321 8.78 -24.93 12.06
N ALA A 322 8.05 -25.19 13.13
CA ALA A 322 8.61 -25.27 14.48
C ALA A 322 9.66 -26.40 14.65
N THR A 323 9.70 -27.39 13.74
CA THR A 323 10.69 -28.49 13.80
C THR A 323 12.01 -28.15 13.11
N PHE A 324 12.14 -26.97 12.50
CA PHE A 324 13.35 -26.49 11.80
C PHE A 324 13.90 -25.20 12.44
N PRO A 325 14.45 -25.27 13.66
CA PRO A 325 15.05 -24.09 14.30
C PRO A 325 16.39 -23.74 13.66
N ASP A 326 16.82 -22.49 13.89
CA ASP A 326 18.20 -22.07 13.62
C ASP A 326 19.20 -22.75 14.59
N ARG A 327 20.49 -22.47 14.42
CA ARG A 327 21.56 -23.00 15.30
C ARG A 327 21.45 -22.54 16.76
N HIS A 328 20.62 -21.53 17.05
CA HIS A 328 20.38 -21.03 18.40
C HIS A 328 19.08 -21.56 19.02
N GLY A 329 18.34 -22.39 18.27
CA GLY A 329 17.05 -22.95 18.71
C GLY A 329 15.84 -22.06 18.46
N ASN A 330 15.98 -20.98 17.70
CA ASN A 330 14.85 -20.10 17.35
C ASN A 330 14.12 -20.63 16.12
N SER A 331 12.79 -20.57 16.12
CA SER A 331 11.97 -20.87 14.95
C SER A 331 11.87 -19.66 14.03
N LEU A 332 11.71 -19.89 12.71
CA LEU A 332 11.36 -18.84 11.77
C LEU A 332 10.05 -18.16 12.20
N LYS A 333 10.00 -16.85 12.02
CA LYS A 333 8.77 -16.09 12.22
C LYS A 333 7.72 -16.53 11.21
N VAL A 334 6.48 -16.59 11.64
CA VAL A 334 5.34 -16.90 10.78
C VAL A 334 4.33 -15.76 10.85
N GLY A 335 3.76 -15.40 9.72
CA GLY A 335 2.73 -14.37 9.59
C GLY A 335 1.50 -14.89 8.87
N GLY A 336 0.37 -14.22 9.07
CA GLY A 336 -0.84 -14.57 8.36
C GLY A 336 -1.86 -13.44 8.29
N ALA A 337 -2.42 -13.26 7.07
CA ALA A 337 -3.71 -12.62 6.90
C ALA A 337 -4.80 -13.62 7.30
N VAL A 338 -5.76 -13.18 8.14
CA VAL A 338 -6.74 -14.08 8.76
C VAL A 338 -8.14 -13.46 8.74
N VAL A 339 -9.12 -14.26 8.36
CA VAL A 339 -10.52 -13.81 8.31
C VAL A 339 -11.17 -13.90 9.70
N HIS A 340 -10.84 -14.94 10.47
CA HIS A 340 -11.50 -15.23 11.75
C HIS A 340 -10.54 -15.17 12.94
N TYR A 341 -11.10 -14.80 14.09
CA TYR A 341 -10.35 -14.80 15.33
C TYR A 341 -10.13 -16.23 15.85
N ASN A 342 -8.87 -16.56 16.12
CA ASN A 342 -8.50 -17.77 16.84
C ASN A 342 -7.32 -17.47 17.78
N LYS A 343 -7.58 -17.43 19.08
CA LYS A 343 -6.57 -17.04 20.07
C LYS A 343 -5.32 -17.90 20.02
N GLU A 344 -5.47 -19.23 19.96
CA GLU A 344 -4.33 -20.17 20.01
C GLU A 344 -3.43 -20.01 18.79
N MET A 345 -4.02 -19.85 17.60
CA MET A 345 -3.28 -19.62 16.37
C MET A 345 -2.62 -18.24 16.37
N TRP A 346 -3.36 -17.18 16.77
CA TRP A 346 -2.82 -15.82 16.80
C TRP A 346 -1.62 -15.70 17.74
N ASP A 347 -1.64 -16.43 18.88
CA ASP A 347 -0.53 -16.44 19.83
C ASP A 347 0.75 -17.08 19.25
N ARG A 348 0.64 -17.94 18.24
CA ARG A 348 1.78 -18.58 17.55
C ARG A 348 2.37 -17.74 16.42
N LEU A 349 1.60 -16.79 15.86
CA LEU A 349 2.02 -15.96 14.75
C LEU A 349 2.83 -14.75 15.23
N PHE A 350 3.88 -14.39 14.49
CA PHE A 350 4.64 -13.17 14.71
C PHE A 350 3.87 -11.96 14.16
N THR A 351 3.40 -12.01 12.90
CA THR A 351 2.46 -11.03 12.36
C THR A 351 1.07 -11.64 12.27
N VAL A 352 0.07 -10.90 12.77
CA VAL A 352 -1.34 -11.24 12.59
C VAL A 352 -2.02 -10.05 11.94
N THR A 353 -2.70 -10.32 10.84
CA THR A 353 -3.41 -9.29 10.09
C THR A 353 -4.85 -9.74 9.88
N PRO A 354 -5.78 -9.42 10.82
CA PRO A 354 -7.19 -9.70 10.62
C PRO A 354 -7.80 -8.80 9.55
N HIS A 355 -8.85 -9.32 8.91
CA HIS A 355 -9.67 -8.54 7.99
C HIS A 355 -10.43 -7.45 8.76
N LEU A 356 -10.57 -6.29 8.14
CA LEU A 356 -11.26 -5.13 8.70
C LEU A 356 -12.68 -5.45 9.17
N SER A 357 -13.40 -6.32 8.46
CA SER A 357 -14.77 -6.71 8.80
C SER A 357 -14.88 -7.44 10.13
N ALA A 358 -13.84 -8.12 10.59
CA ALA A 358 -13.85 -8.81 11.89
C ALA A 358 -14.06 -7.83 13.06
N LEU A 359 -13.53 -6.60 12.92
CA LEU A 359 -13.73 -5.51 13.86
C LEU A 359 -15.03 -4.74 13.60
N ALA A 360 -15.32 -4.47 12.34
CA ALA A 360 -16.51 -3.72 11.93
C ALA A 360 -17.82 -4.48 12.24
N ASN A 361 -17.82 -5.80 12.16
CA ASN A 361 -18.96 -6.68 12.46
C ASN A 361 -18.98 -7.19 13.91
N GLU A 362 -18.11 -6.66 14.76
CA GLU A 362 -18.01 -7.01 16.17
C GLU A 362 -17.70 -8.50 16.45
N GLU A 363 -17.14 -9.23 15.47
CA GLU A 363 -16.65 -10.60 15.70
C GLU A 363 -15.56 -10.58 16.80
N ILE A 364 -14.73 -9.54 16.79
CA ILE A 364 -13.78 -9.22 17.84
C ILE A 364 -14.18 -7.89 18.45
N PRO A 365 -14.70 -7.87 19.70
CA PRO A 365 -14.96 -6.60 20.39
C PRO A 365 -13.73 -5.71 20.40
N GLN A 366 -13.88 -4.43 20.08
CA GLN A 366 -12.76 -3.49 19.92
C GLN A 366 -11.85 -3.44 21.16
N GLU A 367 -12.41 -3.48 22.37
CA GLU A 367 -11.62 -3.48 23.59
C GLU A 367 -10.76 -4.76 23.72
N LEU A 368 -11.33 -5.92 23.37
CA LEU A 368 -10.58 -7.18 23.34
C LEU A 368 -9.45 -7.10 22.30
N PHE A 369 -9.71 -6.53 21.12
CA PHE A 369 -8.68 -6.37 20.09
C PHE A 369 -7.53 -5.48 20.58
N ARG A 370 -7.84 -4.34 21.19
CA ARG A 370 -6.82 -3.43 21.77
C ARG A 370 -5.98 -4.13 22.85
N GLU A 371 -6.61 -4.96 23.69
CA GLU A 371 -5.90 -5.77 24.70
C GLU A 371 -4.96 -6.78 24.04
N ILE A 372 -5.43 -7.49 23.01
CA ILE A 372 -4.63 -8.44 22.24
C ILE A 372 -3.42 -7.74 21.61
N VAL A 373 -3.63 -6.61 20.93
CA VAL A 373 -2.54 -5.83 20.31
C VAL A 373 -1.51 -5.40 21.35
N ARG A 374 -1.96 -4.84 22.48
CA ARG A 374 -1.06 -4.39 23.54
C ARG A 374 -0.21 -5.54 24.08
N ARG A 375 -0.80 -6.70 24.34
CA ARG A 375 -0.08 -7.89 24.81
C ARG A 375 0.93 -8.35 23.77
N ARG A 376 0.52 -8.49 22.50
CA ARG A 376 1.39 -8.94 21.41
C ARG A 376 2.57 -7.99 21.17
N ARG A 377 2.33 -6.67 21.28
CA ARG A 377 3.39 -5.66 21.20
C ARG A 377 4.42 -5.81 22.33
N GLN A 378 3.98 -6.12 23.55
CA GLN A 378 4.89 -6.44 24.67
C GLN A 378 5.71 -7.71 24.43
N GLU A 379 5.19 -8.65 23.65
CA GLU A 379 5.90 -9.87 23.21
C GLU A 379 6.80 -9.62 21.98
N GLY A 380 6.89 -8.39 21.47
CA GLY A 380 7.63 -8.04 20.25
C GLY A 380 6.98 -8.52 18.96
N LYS A 381 5.69 -8.85 18.98
CA LYS A 381 4.88 -9.30 17.84
C LYS A 381 4.08 -8.14 17.25
N LEU A 382 3.67 -8.27 15.98
CA LEU A 382 2.95 -7.27 15.23
C LEU A 382 1.49 -7.67 14.98
N THR A 383 0.61 -6.69 14.99
CA THR A 383 -0.80 -6.87 14.65
C THR A 383 -1.24 -5.71 13.75
N SER A 384 -1.43 -5.98 12.48
CA SER A 384 -1.96 -5.03 11.49
C SER A 384 -3.41 -5.39 11.14
N ILE A 385 -4.02 -4.60 10.27
CA ILE A 385 -5.37 -4.85 9.73
C ILE A 385 -5.27 -4.77 8.22
N TYR A 386 -6.02 -5.60 7.49
CA TYR A 386 -6.13 -5.47 6.04
C TYR A 386 -7.56 -5.19 5.60
N SER A 387 -7.69 -4.56 4.43
CA SER A 387 -8.94 -4.36 3.72
C SER A 387 -8.92 -5.08 2.37
N MET A 388 -10.07 -5.51 1.92
CA MET A 388 -10.25 -6.21 0.64
C MET A 388 -11.41 -5.64 -0.16
N ILE A 389 -11.76 -6.30 -1.27
CA ILE A 389 -12.92 -5.94 -2.09
C ILE A 389 -14.20 -5.84 -1.24
N HIS A 390 -15.10 -4.97 -1.67
CA HIS A 390 -16.38 -4.68 -0.99
C HIS A 390 -16.28 -3.99 0.38
N ASP A 391 -15.09 -3.68 0.84
CA ASP A 391 -14.95 -2.89 2.06
C ASP A 391 -15.35 -1.43 1.82
N TYR A 392 -15.90 -0.83 2.87
CA TYR A 392 -16.18 0.59 2.93
C TYR A 392 -15.81 1.12 4.33
N PRO A 393 -14.98 2.17 4.42
CA PRO A 393 -14.32 2.89 3.32
C PRO A 393 -13.44 2.02 2.45
N GLY A 394 -13.39 2.32 1.14
CA GLY A 394 -12.64 1.57 0.14
C GLY A 394 -11.35 2.28 -0.31
N ILE A 395 -10.46 1.54 -0.95
CA ILE A 395 -9.24 2.09 -1.56
C ILE A 395 -9.22 1.71 -3.05
N PHE A 396 -10.31 2.02 -3.74
CA PHE A 396 -10.54 1.68 -5.15
C PHE A 396 -10.55 2.94 -6.00
N SER A 397 -10.40 2.80 -7.31
CA SER A 397 -10.39 3.95 -8.22
C SER A 397 -11.71 4.73 -8.26
N MET A 398 -12.81 4.10 -7.89
CA MET A 398 -14.11 4.73 -7.78
C MET A 398 -14.46 5.16 -6.35
N SER A 399 -13.61 4.86 -5.39
CA SER A 399 -13.71 5.40 -4.03
C SER A 399 -13.28 6.86 -4.02
N ASP A 400 -13.84 7.61 -3.10
CA ASP A 400 -13.30 8.93 -2.79
C ASP A 400 -11.89 8.77 -2.22
N PRO A 401 -10.88 9.50 -2.69
CA PRO A 401 -9.51 9.37 -2.18
C PRO A 401 -9.39 9.52 -0.65
N GLY A 402 -10.26 10.31 -0.03
CA GLY A 402 -10.35 10.46 1.43
C GLY A 402 -10.71 9.19 2.19
N GLU A 403 -11.34 8.21 1.52
CA GLU A 403 -11.63 6.91 2.15
C GLU A 403 -10.36 6.14 2.50
N ALA A 404 -9.29 6.32 1.72
CA ALA A 404 -7.97 5.74 2.03
C ALA A 404 -7.38 6.34 3.33
N ALA A 405 -7.53 7.66 3.52
CA ALA A 405 -7.10 8.31 4.75
C ALA A 405 -7.92 7.83 5.95
N TRP A 406 -9.24 7.75 5.77
CA TRP A 406 -10.14 7.27 6.81
C TRP A 406 -9.83 5.85 7.26
N THR A 407 -9.48 4.96 6.35
CA THR A 407 -9.06 3.58 6.66
C THR A 407 -7.86 3.57 7.61
N ILE A 408 -6.85 4.38 7.35
CA ILE A 408 -5.65 4.47 8.21
C ILE A 408 -5.99 5.03 9.60
N TRP A 409 -6.83 6.08 9.67
CA TRP A 409 -7.30 6.65 10.92
C TRP A 409 -8.10 5.64 11.75
N TYR A 410 -8.98 4.88 11.11
CA TYR A 410 -9.75 3.84 11.78
C TYR A 410 -8.85 2.76 12.37
N ILE A 411 -7.86 2.29 11.61
CA ILE A 411 -6.88 1.29 12.04
C ILE A 411 -6.11 1.78 13.28
N GLU A 412 -5.65 3.03 13.27
CA GLU A 412 -5.02 3.65 14.44
C GLU A 412 -5.98 3.71 15.63
N SER A 413 -7.25 4.06 15.41
CA SER A 413 -8.26 4.11 16.46
C SER A 413 -8.51 2.76 17.13
N CYS A 414 -8.32 1.67 16.40
CA CYS A 414 -8.36 0.31 16.92
C CYS A 414 -7.08 -0.08 17.69
N GLY A 415 -6.03 0.74 17.61
CA GLY A 415 -4.75 0.52 18.27
C GLY A 415 -3.85 -0.50 17.57
N ALA A 416 -4.12 -0.86 16.32
CA ALA A 416 -3.28 -1.78 15.54
C ALA A 416 -1.91 -1.15 15.22
N ASP A 417 -0.93 -2.00 14.90
CA ASP A 417 0.43 -1.56 14.58
C ASP A 417 0.57 -1.03 13.15
N GLY A 418 -0.41 -1.32 12.27
CA GLY A 418 -0.33 -0.89 10.88
C GLY A 418 -1.41 -1.44 9.97
N PHE A 419 -1.17 -1.27 8.68
CA PHE A 419 -2.09 -1.62 7.60
C PHE A 419 -1.43 -2.51 6.55
N LEU A 420 -2.17 -3.50 6.07
CA LEU A 420 -1.81 -4.32 4.92
C LEU A 420 -2.80 -4.12 3.79
N LYS A 421 -2.28 -3.96 2.56
CA LYS A 421 -3.03 -4.10 1.33
C LYS A 421 -2.31 -5.06 0.36
N TRP A 422 -3.09 -5.97 -0.22
CA TRP A 422 -2.55 -7.08 -1.01
C TRP A 422 -1.80 -6.66 -2.27
N ALA A 423 -2.01 -5.39 -2.78
CA ALA A 423 -1.36 -5.01 -4.01
C ALA A 423 -0.93 -3.53 -4.04
N TYR A 424 0.39 -3.34 -4.10
CA TYR A 424 1.03 -2.07 -4.34
C TYR A 424 1.11 -1.76 -5.83
N ASP A 425 1.53 -2.75 -6.65
CA ASP A 425 1.95 -2.58 -8.03
C ASP A 425 1.73 -3.84 -8.91
N ALA A 426 0.65 -4.60 -8.66
CA ALA A 426 0.26 -5.75 -9.46
C ALA A 426 -0.36 -5.30 -10.81
N TRP A 427 0.42 -4.65 -11.63
CA TRP A 427 -0.04 -4.01 -12.86
C TRP A 427 -0.65 -4.96 -13.87
N CYS A 428 -1.71 -4.50 -14.53
CA CYS A 428 -2.24 -5.11 -15.75
C CYS A 428 -1.33 -4.79 -16.95
N LYS A 429 -1.75 -5.19 -18.14
CA LYS A 429 -0.96 -5.00 -19.36
C LYS A 429 -0.64 -3.53 -19.66
N ASP A 430 -1.65 -2.66 -19.55
CA ASP A 430 -1.55 -1.24 -19.90
C ASP A 430 -2.13 -0.37 -18.78
N PRO A 431 -1.47 -0.31 -17.60
CA PRO A 431 -2.01 0.31 -16.40
C PRO A 431 -2.22 1.83 -16.52
N LEU A 432 -1.54 2.50 -17.45
CA LEU A 432 -1.78 3.91 -17.74
C LEU A 432 -3.02 4.17 -18.61
N GLU A 433 -3.66 3.13 -19.14
CA GLU A 433 -4.88 3.23 -19.94
C GLU A 433 -6.10 2.66 -19.21
N GLU A 434 -5.89 1.61 -18.39
CA GLU A 434 -6.95 0.95 -17.65
C GLU A 434 -6.45 0.34 -16.33
N ASN A 435 -7.36 0.21 -15.37
CA ASN A 435 -7.09 -0.47 -14.10
C ASN A 435 -8.15 -1.52 -13.75
N VAL A 436 -8.65 -2.18 -14.77
CA VAL A 436 -9.73 -3.16 -14.68
C VAL A 436 -9.18 -4.52 -14.28
N HIS A 437 -9.92 -5.22 -13.46
CA HIS A 437 -9.68 -6.61 -13.10
C HIS A 437 -10.92 -7.46 -13.32
N CYS A 438 -10.76 -8.75 -13.65
CA CYS A 438 -11.90 -9.64 -13.90
C CYS A 438 -12.69 -10.00 -12.63
N TYR A 439 -12.09 -9.88 -11.44
CA TYR A 439 -12.70 -10.23 -10.16
C TYR A 439 -12.84 -9.06 -9.21
N PHE A 440 -11.79 -8.24 -9.10
CA PHE A 440 -11.66 -7.21 -8.09
C PHE A 440 -12.17 -5.88 -8.59
N GLU A 441 -12.51 -5.02 -7.69
CA GLU A 441 -12.87 -3.65 -8.02
C GLU A 441 -11.72 -2.92 -8.69
N ALA A 442 -12.04 -2.02 -9.60
CA ALA A 442 -11.04 -1.26 -10.34
C ALA A 442 -10.10 -0.51 -9.37
N GLY A 443 -8.80 -0.64 -9.62
CA GLY A 443 -7.76 -0.05 -8.78
C GLY A 443 -7.41 -0.83 -7.52
N ASP A 444 -8.03 -1.97 -7.27
CA ASP A 444 -7.65 -2.82 -6.12
C ASP A 444 -6.25 -3.41 -6.27
N MET A 445 -5.83 -3.68 -7.50
CA MET A 445 -4.57 -4.34 -7.83
C MET A 445 -3.32 -3.47 -7.67
N PHE A 446 -3.46 -2.15 -7.66
CA PHE A 446 -2.31 -1.26 -7.51
C PHE A 446 -2.69 0.14 -7.06
N LEU A 447 -1.81 0.72 -6.27
CA LEU A 447 -1.90 2.07 -5.73
C LEU A 447 -0.96 3.04 -6.47
N VAL A 448 0.01 2.51 -7.19
CA VAL A 448 0.98 3.26 -7.97
C VAL A 448 0.99 2.78 -9.40
N TYR A 449 1.38 3.65 -10.30
CA TYR A 449 1.38 3.47 -11.74
C TYR A 449 2.80 3.57 -12.29
N PRO A 450 3.12 2.91 -13.40
CA PRO A 450 4.42 3.05 -14.03
C PRO A 450 4.62 4.44 -14.64
N GLY A 451 5.86 4.78 -14.90
CA GLY A 451 6.20 5.78 -15.91
C GLY A 451 5.91 5.29 -17.33
N GLU A 452 5.94 6.18 -18.30
CA GLU A 452 5.80 5.81 -19.70
C GLU A 452 6.97 4.92 -20.14
N ARG A 453 6.70 3.88 -20.93
CA ARG A 453 7.74 2.96 -21.45
C ARG A 453 8.82 3.66 -22.26
N ARG A 454 8.48 4.80 -22.90
CA ARG A 454 9.39 5.62 -23.71
C ARG A 454 10.32 6.53 -22.90
N GLU A 455 10.05 6.71 -21.61
CA GLU A 455 10.91 7.52 -20.74
C GLU A 455 12.26 6.82 -20.55
N LYS A 456 13.36 7.56 -20.65
CA LYS A 456 14.71 7.02 -20.46
C LYS A 456 14.93 6.52 -19.03
N GLU A 457 14.36 7.21 -18.09
CA GLU A 457 14.39 6.89 -16.67
C GLU A 457 12.96 6.97 -16.13
N PRO A 458 12.14 5.94 -16.38
CA PRO A 458 10.74 6.00 -16.00
C PRO A 458 10.60 6.14 -14.49
N ASP A 459 9.84 7.14 -14.06
CA ASP A 459 9.53 7.36 -12.67
C ASP A 459 8.12 6.82 -12.35
N VAL A 460 7.92 6.40 -11.12
CA VAL A 460 6.61 5.95 -10.64
C VAL A 460 5.65 7.13 -10.53
N ARG A 461 4.41 6.89 -10.91
CA ARG A 461 3.28 7.78 -10.67
C ARG A 461 2.41 7.20 -9.57
N VAL A 462 1.83 8.05 -8.76
CA VAL A 462 1.00 7.62 -7.64
C VAL A 462 -0.47 7.94 -7.92
N SER A 463 -1.36 7.20 -7.27
CA SER A 463 -2.78 7.56 -7.28
C SER A 463 -3.11 8.61 -6.22
N PRO A 464 -4.21 9.37 -6.37
CA PRO A 464 -4.77 10.18 -5.29
C PRO A 464 -5.01 9.38 -4.01
N ARG A 465 -5.45 8.14 -4.14
CA ARG A 465 -5.68 7.20 -3.03
C ARG A 465 -4.40 6.92 -2.23
N PHE A 466 -3.28 6.71 -2.92
CA PHE A 466 -1.98 6.53 -2.27
C PHE A 466 -1.53 7.80 -1.56
N ARG A 467 -1.73 8.98 -2.15
CA ARG A 467 -1.39 10.26 -1.51
C ARG A 467 -2.19 10.50 -0.24
N MET A 468 -3.47 10.16 -0.23
CA MET A 468 -4.31 10.28 0.96
C MET A 468 -3.93 9.26 2.05
N LEU A 469 -3.57 8.03 1.65
CA LEU A 469 -3.01 7.03 2.57
C LEU A 469 -1.70 7.53 3.22
N GLU A 470 -0.78 8.08 2.42
CA GLU A 470 0.48 8.64 2.90
C GLU A 470 0.25 9.81 3.88
N GLU A 471 -0.66 10.72 3.54
CA GLU A 471 -1.02 11.86 4.40
C GLU A 471 -1.58 11.38 5.74
N ALA A 472 -2.48 10.41 5.73
CA ALA A 472 -3.04 9.84 6.95
C ALA A 472 -1.99 9.15 7.85
N ILE A 473 -0.97 8.53 7.28
CA ILE A 473 0.16 7.99 8.06
C ILE A 473 0.95 9.12 8.73
N HIS A 474 1.11 10.28 8.06
CA HIS A 474 1.69 11.45 8.69
C HIS A 474 0.82 11.97 9.86
N ASP A 475 -0.49 11.96 9.70
CA ASP A 475 -1.41 12.34 10.77
C ASP A 475 -1.32 11.38 11.97
N VAL A 476 -1.23 10.08 11.73
CA VAL A 476 -0.97 9.09 12.81
C VAL A 476 0.32 9.41 13.55
N ARG A 477 1.38 9.80 12.85
CA ARG A 477 2.65 10.20 13.48
C ARG A 477 2.47 11.46 14.35
N LYS A 478 1.70 12.45 13.88
CA LYS A 478 1.34 13.65 14.67
C LYS A 478 0.59 13.26 15.95
N LEU A 479 -0.40 12.37 15.83
CA LEU A 479 -1.13 11.84 16.98
C LEU A 479 -0.22 11.13 17.98
N CYS A 480 0.69 10.29 17.50
CA CYS A 480 1.67 9.62 18.36
C CYS A 480 2.57 10.63 19.10
N GLN A 481 2.96 11.73 18.45
CA GLN A 481 3.68 12.81 19.12
C GLN A 481 2.81 13.52 20.17
N MET A 482 1.56 13.82 19.86
CA MET A 482 0.62 14.43 20.81
C MET A 482 0.41 13.56 22.05
N LYS A 483 0.26 12.24 21.88
CA LYS A 483 0.10 11.29 22.99
C LYS A 483 1.30 11.25 23.96
N LYS A 484 2.50 11.67 23.52
CA LYS A 484 3.68 11.78 24.40
C LYS A 484 3.61 12.99 25.34
N VAL A 485 2.69 13.92 25.10
CA VAL A 485 2.51 15.14 25.91
C VAL A 485 1.24 14.96 26.77
N PRO A 486 1.34 14.87 28.11
CA PRO A 486 0.19 14.54 28.97
C PRO A 486 -1.04 15.44 28.79
N GLU A 487 -0.84 16.69 28.43
CA GLU A 487 -1.89 17.67 28.20
C GLU A 487 -2.76 17.33 26.96
N TYR A 488 -2.14 16.69 25.94
CA TYR A 488 -2.79 16.38 24.66
C TYR A 488 -3.18 14.92 24.49
N GLU A 489 -2.70 14.02 25.36
CA GLU A 489 -3.02 12.60 25.34
C GLU A 489 -4.54 12.36 25.32
N LYS A 490 -5.24 13.00 26.27
CA LYS A 490 -6.70 12.87 26.37
C LYS A 490 -7.43 13.33 25.10
N LYS A 491 -6.92 14.39 24.46
CA LYS A 491 -7.57 14.93 23.27
C LYS A 491 -7.28 14.09 22.04
N ALA A 492 -6.06 13.58 21.89
CA ALA A 492 -5.74 12.60 20.85
C ALA A 492 -6.63 11.35 20.96
N GLU A 493 -6.87 10.85 22.17
CA GLU A 493 -7.80 9.74 22.38
C GLU A 493 -9.25 10.11 22.03
N GLN A 494 -9.72 11.32 22.35
CA GLN A 494 -11.05 11.77 21.95
C GLN A 494 -11.23 11.83 20.43
N LEU A 495 -10.21 12.30 19.69
CA LEU A 495 -10.23 12.29 18.22
C LEU A 495 -10.34 10.86 17.68
N LEU A 496 -9.54 9.93 18.21
CA LEU A 496 -9.60 8.53 17.81
C LEU A 496 -10.94 7.87 18.16
N ASP A 497 -11.52 8.22 19.31
CA ASP A 497 -12.87 7.75 19.69
C ASP A 497 -13.94 8.23 18.70
N SER A 498 -13.82 9.46 18.21
CA SER A 498 -14.74 10.00 17.18
C SER A 498 -14.65 9.19 15.90
N VAL A 499 -13.45 8.87 15.42
CA VAL A 499 -13.24 8.01 14.23
C VAL A 499 -13.84 6.63 14.45
N ARG A 500 -13.58 6.02 15.59
CA ARG A 500 -14.07 4.67 15.96
C ARG A 500 -15.57 4.58 15.96
N CYS A 501 -16.26 5.61 16.48
CA CYS A 501 -17.72 5.67 16.50
C CYS A 501 -18.35 5.86 15.12
N PHE A 502 -17.60 6.37 14.14
CA PHE A 502 -18.09 6.62 12.79
C PHE A 502 -18.07 5.38 11.90
N TYR A 503 -17.14 4.47 12.13
CA TYR A 503 -17.01 3.27 11.30
C TYR A 503 -18.24 2.36 11.44
N GLY A 504 -18.69 1.82 10.33
CA GLY A 504 -19.89 0.96 10.27
C GLY A 504 -21.22 1.73 10.21
N LYS A 505 -21.30 2.95 10.74
CA LYS A 505 -22.51 3.77 10.61
C LYS A 505 -22.77 4.22 9.18
N GLY A 506 -21.71 4.34 8.36
CA GLY A 506 -21.82 4.74 6.97
C GLY A 506 -22.60 3.76 6.11
N LYS A 507 -22.39 2.44 6.25
CA LYS A 507 -23.12 1.41 5.50
C LYS A 507 -24.58 1.26 5.94
N SER A 508 -24.83 1.37 7.25
CA SER A 508 -26.17 1.13 7.80
C SER A 508 -27.09 2.35 7.77
N ASN A 509 -26.56 3.57 7.74
CA ASN A 509 -27.31 4.80 7.92
C ASN A 509 -27.33 5.73 6.69
N GLY A 510 -26.82 5.28 5.54
CA GLY A 510 -26.82 6.08 4.30
C GLY A 510 -25.92 7.32 4.37
N VAL A 511 -24.97 7.37 5.30
CA VAL A 511 -23.92 8.40 5.30
C VAL A 511 -23.03 8.10 4.10
N GLY A 512 -23.19 8.87 3.05
CA GLY A 512 -22.38 8.72 1.84
C GLY A 512 -20.93 9.17 2.06
N THR A 513 -20.12 9.00 1.04
CA THR A 513 -18.70 9.40 0.97
C THR A 513 -18.45 10.82 1.48
N ALA A 514 -19.37 11.76 1.22
CA ALA A 514 -19.30 13.13 1.71
C ALA A 514 -19.22 13.24 3.25
N GLY A 515 -19.94 12.37 3.98
CA GLY A 515 -19.90 12.38 5.45
C GLY A 515 -18.54 11.95 6.01
N PHE A 516 -17.80 11.08 5.32
CA PHE A 516 -16.43 10.72 5.71
C PHE A 516 -15.44 11.83 5.40
N MET A 517 -15.57 12.49 4.25
CA MET A 517 -14.72 13.63 3.89
C MET A 517 -14.90 14.79 4.89
N GLU A 518 -16.12 15.09 5.28
CA GLU A 518 -16.40 16.12 6.30
C GLU A 518 -15.78 15.75 7.66
N ALA A 519 -15.86 14.49 8.06
CA ALA A 519 -15.28 14.02 9.31
C ALA A 519 -13.73 14.05 9.27
N ASP A 520 -13.10 13.66 8.16
CA ASP A 520 -11.65 13.75 7.97
C ASP A 520 -11.19 15.21 8.01
N GLU A 521 -11.87 16.11 7.31
CA GLU A 521 -11.59 17.56 7.34
C GLU A 521 -11.78 18.17 8.74
N GLN A 522 -12.79 17.72 9.47
CA GLN A 522 -13.01 18.17 10.84
C GLN A 522 -11.87 17.72 11.76
N ILE A 523 -11.46 16.46 11.67
CA ILE A 523 -10.35 15.90 12.46
C ILE A 523 -9.04 16.61 12.13
N LYS A 524 -8.75 16.86 10.86
CA LYS A 524 -7.57 17.63 10.44
C LYS A 524 -7.61 19.06 10.95
N ARG A 525 -8.77 19.69 10.94
CA ARG A 525 -8.96 21.05 11.46
C ARG A 525 -8.77 21.09 12.97
N GLU A 526 -9.37 20.16 13.70
CA GLU A 526 -9.21 20.04 15.14
C GLU A 526 -7.76 19.77 15.54
N LEU A 527 -7.06 18.88 14.83
CA LEU A 527 -5.63 18.67 14.98
C LEU A 527 -4.82 19.94 14.75
N ALA A 528 -5.11 20.68 13.69
CA ALA A 528 -4.40 21.91 13.37
C ALA A 528 -4.65 23.00 14.43
N GLU A 529 -5.89 23.15 14.90
CA GLU A 529 -6.27 24.13 15.92
C GLU A 529 -5.61 23.83 17.27
N GLU A 530 -5.55 22.54 17.67
CA GLU A 530 -4.89 22.14 18.91
C GLU A 530 -3.39 22.39 18.87
N VAL A 531 -2.78 22.01 17.77
CA VAL A 531 -1.36 22.24 17.55
C VAL A 531 -1.02 23.72 17.56
N GLU A 532 -1.91 24.59 17.06
CA GLU A 532 -1.74 26.04 17.14
C GLU A 532 -1.82 26.55 18.59
N GLN A 533 -2.72 25.99 19.41
CA GLN A 533 -2.79 26.32 20.83
C GLN A 533 -1.54 25.91 21.58
N ILE A 534 -0.96 24.74 21.25
CA ILE A 534 0.32 24.26 21.79
C ILE A 534 1.44 25.26 21.48
N GLY A 535 1.56 25.69 20.23
CA GLY A 535 2.59 26.65 19.82
C GLY A 535 2.47 28.01 20.55
N ARG A 536 1.25 28.42 20.92
CA ARG A 536 1.01 29.66 21.66
C ARG A 536 1.27 29.54 23.17
N ALA A 537 1.19 28.34 23.74
CA ALA A 537 1.45 28.09 25.15
C ALA A 537 2.96 28.06 25.50
N HIS A 538 3.84 27.97 24.51
CA HIS A 538 5.29 27.94 24.66
C HIS A 538 5.98 29.23 24.18
N VAL A 539 5.24 30.28 23.84
CA VAL A 539 5.72 31.65 23.63
C VAL A 539 5.24 32.55 24.76
#